data_1c959db91da203971b8590c2a2f0c476
#
_entry.id   1c959db91da203971b8590c2a2f0c476
#
_cell.length_a   1.000
_cell.length_b   1.000
_cell.length_c   1.000
_cell.angle_alpha   90.00
_cell.angle_beta   90.00
_cell.angle_gamma   90.00
#
_symmetry.space_group_name_H-M   'P 1'
#
loop_
_entity.id
_entity.type
_entity.pdbx_description
1 polymer ?
#
loop_
_entity_poly.entity_id
_entity_poly.type
_entity_poly.pdbx_seq_one_letter_code
_entity_poly.pdbx_strand_id
1 'polypeptide(L)'
;MFTKIFALTLLACALSYNALSQETVTNGAKTLDKNKIVSADDAAKNALNVGAKMPSFSLKDSNGKTVNSDDLLKQGNLVVVFYRGSWCPFCNLYLRNLQKNLARIKAAGGNLVAVSVENPDNSLSVAKKNELGFTVLSDPNLTLARKFGIVYQMPKETAELYKSRGLNVAEHNQMEKAELPLSATYVVNQKGEIVYAFLESDYKKRADPQVIIETLSKIKQPSVKK
;
A
#
# COMPACT_ATOMS: atom_id res chain seq x y z
N MET A 1 -48.07 -71.31 -4.52
CA MET A 1 -48.08 -71.79 -3.11
C MET A 1 -47.21 -70.88 -2.29
N PHE A 2 -47.86 -70.21 -1.37
CA PHE A 2 -47.32 -69.37 -0.27
C PHE A 2 -46.42 -68.15 -0.57
N THR A 3 -47.12 -67.12 -0.78
CA THR A 3 -46.68 -65.71 -0.62
C THR A 3 -46.36 -65.37 0.85
N LYS A 4 -45.21 -64.77 1.18
CA LYS A 4 -45.03 -64.14 2.43
C LYS A 4 -44.47 -62.74 2.14
N ILE A 5 -45.31 -61.78 2.44
CA ILE A 5 -45.04 -60.32 2.47
C ILE A 5 -44.24 -60.03 3.74
N PHE A 6 -43.08 -59.45 3.61
CA PHE A 6 -42.33 -58.88 4.75
C PHE A 6 -42.37 -57.34 4.65
N ALA A 7 -43.08 -56.80 5.59
CA ALA A 7 -43.13 -55.35 5.79
C ALA A 7 -41.79 -54.85 6.34
N LEU A 8 -41.15 -53.90 5.66
CA LEU A 8 -39.91 -53.27 6.06
C LEU A 8 -40.27 -51.95 6.77
N THR A 9 -40.17 -51.96 8.09
CA THR A 9 -40.27 -50.76 8.94
C THR A 9 -38.98 -49.92 8.81
N LEU A 10 -39.09 -48.75 8.20
CA LEU A 10 -38.03 -47.76 8.13
C LEU A 10 -37.92 -47.05 9.50
N LEU A 11 -36.86 -47.37 10.22
CA LEU A 11 -36.43 -46.64 11.43
C LEU A 11 -35.66 -45.39 11.00
N ALA A 12 -36.30 -44.22 11.09
CA ALA A 12 -35.65 -42.92 10.86
C ALA A 12 -34.74 -42.59 12.03
N CYS A 13 -33.44 -42.79 11.83
CA CYS A 13 -32.41 -42.32 12.77
C CYS A 13 -32.13 -40.85 12.50
N ALA A 14 -32.69 -39.97 13.30
CA ALA A 14 -32.40 -38.53 13.30
C ALA A 14 -31.00 -38.33 13.84
N LEU A 15 -30.04 -38.15 12.97
CA LEU A 15 -28.71 -37.66 13.32
C LEU A 15 -28.80 -36.16 13.56
N SER A 16 -28.79 -35.78 14.84
CA SER A 16 -28.62 -34.42 15.29
C SER A 16 -27.19 -33.96 14.94
N TYR A 17 -27.04 -33.29 13.79
CA TYR A 17 -25.81 -32.59 13.48
C TYR A 17 -25.75 -31.34 14.34
N ASN A 18 -24.91 -31.37 15.38
CA ASN A 18 -24.45 -30.17 16.10
C ASN A 18 -23.75 -29.26 15.09
N ALA A 19 -24.44 -28.21 14.69
CA ALA A 19 -23.84 -27.09 14.01
C ALA A 19 -22.89 -26.37 14.99
N LEU A 20 -21.63 -26.71 14.97
CA LEU A 20 -20.58 -25.85 15.51
C LEU A 20 -20.65 -24.52 14.76
N SER A 21 -21.10 -23.50 15.47
CA SER A 21 -21.05 -22.12 15.04
C SER A 21 -19.61 -21.77 14.65
N GLN A 22 -19.32 -21.74 13.36
CA GLN A 22 -18.15 -21.05 12.85
C GLN A 22 -18.37 -19.56 13.11
N GLU A 23 -17.73 -19.03 14.12
CA GLU A 23 -17.53 -17.60 14.28
C GLU A 23 -16.71 -17.13 13.08
N THR A 24 -17.42 -16.64 12.05
CA THR A 24 -16.80 -15.89 10.98
C THR A 24 -16.29 -14.60 11.59
N VAL A 25 -14.99 -14.54 11.82
CA VAL A 25 -14.27 -13.28 12.04
C VAL A 25 -14.45 -12.46 10.76
N THR A 26 -15.52 -11.69 10.70
CA THR A 26 -15.72 -10.66 9.70
C THR A 26 -14.74 -9.53 10.00
N ASN A 27 -13.50 -9.67 9.54
CA ASN A 27 -12.65 -8.51 9.32
C ASN A 27 -13.43 -7.60 8.38
N GLY A 28 -13.90 -6.47 8.91
CA GLY A 28 -14.71 -5.49 8.21
C GLY A 28 -13.94 -4.78 7.09
N ALA A 29 -13.61 -5.50 6.05
CA ALA A 29 -13.29 -4.94 4.76
C ALA A 29 -14.59 -4.38 4.19
N LYS A 30 -14.85 -3.09 4.51
CA LYS A 30 -15.92 -2.31 3.90
C LYS A 30 -15.73 -2.40 2.38
N THR A 31 -16.59 -3.15 1.71
CA THR A 31 -16.60 -3.24 0.24
C THR A 31 -16.73 -1.82 -0.29
N LEU A 32 -15.62 -1.26 -0.79
CA LEU A 32 -15.64 0.05 -1.42
C LEU A 32 -16.47 -0.06 -2.70
N ASP A 33 -17.57 0.67 -2.73
CA ASP A 33 -18.38 0.82 -3.95
C ASP A 33 -17.46 1.36 -5.06
N LYS A 34 -17.25 0.55 -6.10
CA LYS A 34 -16.35 0.89 -7.22
C LYS A 34 -16.74 2.17 -7.96
N ASN A 35 -17.95 2.66 -7.74
CA ASN A 35 -18.49 3.88 -8.36
C ASN A 35 -18.39 5.11 -7.45
N LYS A 36 -18.02 4.97 -6.18
CA LYS A 36 -17.89 6.08 -5.26
C LYS A 36 -16.61 6.86 -5.53
N ILE A 37 -16.75 8.15 -5.89
CA ILE A 37 -15.63 9.08 -5.95
C ILE A 37 -15.09 9.26 -4.52
N VAL A 38 -13.84 8.88 -4.31
CA VAL A 38 -13.16 9.05 -3.02
C VAL A 38 -12.35 10.33 -3.07
N SER A 39 -12.63 11.27 -2.16
CA SER A 39 -11.82 12.48 -2.00
C SER A 39 -10.48 12.16 -1.31
N ALA A 40 -9.51 13.08 -1.39
CA ALA A 40 -8.25 12.93 -0.67
C ALA A 40 -8.46 12.90 0.86
N ASP A 41 -9.44 13.65 1.38
CA ASP A 41 -9.79 13.64 2.80
C ASP A 41 -10.40 12.30 3.24
N ASP A 42 -11.28 11.72 2.42
CA ASP A 42 -11.86 10.40 2.69
C ASP A 42 -10.78 9.31 2.62
N ALA A 43 -9.87 9.38 1.66
CA ALA A 43 -8.75 8.45 1.56
C ALA A 43 -7.84 8.55 2.80
N ALA A 44 -7.53 9.76 3.27
CA ALA A 44 -6.71 9.94 4.47
C ALA A 44 -7.38 9.36 5.74
N LYS A 45 -8.71 9.51 5.87
CA LYS A 45 -9.48 8.97 7.01
C LYS A 45 -9.61 7.44 6.99
N ASN A 46 -9.67 6.83 5.80
CA ASN A 46 -9.91 5.40 5.62
C ASN A 46 -8.62 4.59 5.40
N ALA A 47 -7.48 5.25 5.31
CA ALA A 47 -6.16 4.63 5.12
C ALA A 47 -5.79 3.70 6.27
N LEU A 48 -5.03 2.65 5.96
CA LEU A 48 -4.40 1.84 6.99
C LEU A 48 -3.56 2.74 7.90
N ASN A 49 -3.63 2.48 9.21
CA ASN A 49 -2.97 3.30 10.22
C ASN A 49 -2.11 2.46 11.17
N VAL A 50 -1.47 3.10 12.14
CA VAL A 50 -0.64 2.46 13.17
C VAL A 50 -1.40 1.31 13.83
N GLY A 51 -0.71 0.17 13.99
CA GLY A 51 -1.26 -1.08 14.51
C GLY A 51 -1.78 -2.04 13.43
N ALA A 52 -2.06 -1.56 12.21
CA ALA A 52 -2.48 -2.43 11.12
C ALA A 52 -1.29 -3.23 10.56
N LYS A 53 -1.59 -4.37 9.93
CA LYS A 53 -0.63 -5.11 9.11
C LYS A 53 -0.51 -4.48 7.74
N MET A 54 0.73 -4.26 7.30
CA MET A 54 1.01 -3.83 5.93
C MET A 54 0.61 -4.95 4.95
N PRO A 55 -0.15 -4.66 3.89
CA PRO A 55 -0.39 -5.62 2.81
C PRO A 55 0.93 -6.03 2.14
N SER A 56 1.13 -7.33 1.95
CA SER A 56 2.26 -7.82 1.16
C SER A 56 2.16 -7.38 -0.30
N PHE A 57 3.31 -7.16 -0.92
CA PHE A 57 3.40 -6.78 -2.32
C PHE A 57 4.54 -7.46 -3.06
N SER A 58 4.37 -7.53 -4.37
CA SER A 58 5.37 -7.93 -5.35
C SER A 58 5.25 -6.95 -6.52
N LEU A 59 6.16 -5.99 -6.61
CA LEU A 59 6.14 -4.90 -7.58
C LEU A 59 7.43 -4.88 -8.41
N LYS A 60 7.36 -4.27 -9.59
CA LYS A 60 8.56 -4.02 -10.41
C LYS A 60 9.27 -2.76 -9.92
N ASP A 61 10.60 -2.83 -9.82
CA ASP A 61 11.42 -1.65 -9.65
C ASP A 61 11.64 -0.92 -11.00
N SER A 62 12.32 0.21 -10.94
CA SER A 62 12.68 1.02 -12.10
C SER A 62 13.56 0.31 -13.14
N ASN A 63 14.14 -0.84 -12.82
CA ASN A 63 14.93 -1.67 -13.75
C ASN A 63 14.14 -2.91 -14.22
N GLY A 64 12.86 -3.01 -13.88
CA GLY A 64 12.00 -4.14 -14.23
C GLY A 64 12.17 -5.38 -13.33
N LYS A 65 13.04 -5.32 -12.32
CA LYS A 65 13.24 -6.42 -11.37
C LYS A 65 12.05 -6.48 -10.39
N THR A 66 11.58 -7.70 -10.10
CA THR A 66 10.55 -7.91 -9.09
C THR A 66 11.13 -7.75 -7.68
N VAL A 67 10.45 -6.95 -6.85
CA VAL A 67 10.79 -6.69 -5.45
C VAL A 67 9.61 -7.12 -4.58
N ASN A 68 9.88 -7.96 -3.59
CA ASN A 68 8.88 -8.48 -2.67
C ASN A 68 9.02 -7.81 -1.29
N SER A 69 7.88 -7.44 -0.69
CA SER A 69 7.85 -6.85 0.66
C SER A 69 8.49 -7.73 1.72
N ASP A 70 8.26 -9.05 1.63
CA ASP A 70 8.75 -10.00 2.63
C ASP A 70 10.29 -10.08 2.63
N ASP A 71 10.92 -9.97 1.45
CA ASP A 71 12.37 -9.96 1.34
C ASP A 71 12.97 -8.65 1.86
N LEU A 72 12.26 -7.52 1.70
CA LEU A 72 12.66 -6.24 2.28
C LEU A 72 12.57 -6.27 3.81
N LEU A 73 11.49 -6.85 4.37
CA LEU A 73 11.29 -6.96 5.82
C LEU A 73 12.30 -7.90 6.51
N LYS A 74 12.81 -8.92 5.81
CA LYS A 74 13.91 -9.76 6.30
C LYS A 74 15.23 -8.98 6.47
N GLN A 75 15.43 -7.93 5.67
CA GLN A 75 16.63 -7.10 5.68
C GLN A 75 16.58 -5.99 6.74
N GLY A 76 15.41 -5.62 7.26
CA GLY A 76 15.23 -4.57 8.26
C GLY A 76 13.81 -4.04 8.30
N ASN A 77 13.61 -2.98 9.07
CA ASN A 77 12.34 -2.24 9.05
C ASN A 77 12.15 -1.57 7.69
N LEU A 78 10.90 -1.37 7.26
CA LEU A 78 10.61 -0.84 5.94
C LEU A 78 9.96 0.55 6.02
N VAL A 79 10.50 1.51 5.27
CA VAL A 79 9.87 2.81 5.04
C VAL A 79 9.26 2.79 3.65
N VAL A 80 7.93 2.91 3.57
CA VAL A 80 7.18 2.93 2.31
C VAL A 80 6.65 4.34 2.08
N VAL A 81 7.07 4.96 0.98
CA VAL A 81 6.67 6.32 0.61
C VAL A 81 5.88 6.28 -0.68
N PHE A 82 4.60 6.63 -0.62
CA PHE A 82 3.79 6.80 -1.81
C PHE A 82 3.92 8.23 -2.35
N TYR A 83 4.02 8.36 -3.66
CA TYR A 83 4.08 9.66 -4.33
C TYR A 83 3.25 9.69 -5.61
N ARG A 84 2.83 10.88 -6.04
CA ARG A 84 1.84 11.08 -7.11
C ARG A 84 2.38 10.82 -8.52
N GLY A 85 3.68 11.04 -8.73
CA GLY A 85 4.33 10.85 -10.03
C GLY A 85 5.53 11.77 -10.25
N SER A 86 6.28 11.48 -11.31
CA SER A 86 7.50 12.19 -11.77
C SER A 86 7.26 13.67 -12.07
N TRP A 87 6.07 13.98 -12.52
CA TRP A 87 5.61 15.31 -12.89
C TRP A 87 5.34 16.23 -11.69
N CYS A 88 5.25 15.68 -10.47
CA CYS A 88 4.89 16.43 -9.28
C CYS A 88 6.13 17.09 -8.62
N PRO A 89 6.28 18.43 -8.64
CA PRO A 89 7.48 19.10 -8.12
C PRO A 89 7.67 18.89 -6.60
N PHE A 90 6.59 18.88 -5.82
CA PHE A 90 6.65 18.58 -4.37
C PHE A 90 7.09 17.14 -4.09
N CYS A 91 6.72 16.19 -4.95
CA CYS A 91 7.18 14.81 -4.83
C CYS A 91 8.67 14.71 -5.09
N ASN A 92 9.16 15.32 -6.18
CA ASN A 92 10.59 15.33 -6.51
C ASN A 92 11.43 16.00 -5.39
N LEU A 93 10.93 17.12 -4.83
CA LEU A 93 11.59 17.77 -3.70
C LEU A 93 11.69 16.84 -2.49
N TYR A 94 10.60 16.13 -2.17
CA TYR A 94 10.58 15.20 -1.05
C TYR A 94 11.47 13.99 -1.26
N LEU A 95 11.46 13.38 -2.46
CA LEU A 95 12.36 12.27 -2.78
C LEU A 95 13.83 12.66 -2.63
N ARG A 96 14.22 13.86 -3.08
CA ARG A 96 15.59 14.40 -2.84
C ARG A 96 15.89 14.62 -1.36
N ASN A 97 14.90 15.06 -0.57
CA ASN A 97 15.09 15.21 0.88
C ASN A 97 15.29 13.85 1.56
N LEU A 98 14.54 12.84 1.16
CA LEU A 98 14.73 11.45 1.62
C LEU A 98 16.11 10.93 1.21
N GLN A 99 16.57 11.22 -0.01
CA GLN A 99 17.90 10.86 -0.48
C GLN A 99 19.01 11.47 0.40
N LYS A 100 18.90 12.74 0.74
CA LYS A 100 19.85 13.41 1.66
C LYS A 100 19.91 12.74 3.04
N ASN A 101 18.81 12.16 3.50
CA ASN A 101 18.69 11.47 4.78
C ASN A 101 18.87 9.93 4.69
N LEU A 102 19.11 9.38 3.49
CA LEU A 102 19.13 7.94 3.26
C LEU A 102 20.14 7.19 4.16
N ALA A 103 21.35 7.75 4.31
CA ALA A 103 22.38 7.15 5.16
C ALA A 103 21.92 7.06 6.64
N ARG A 104 21.22 8.08 7.13
CA ARG A 104 20.67 8.11 8.49
C ARG A 104 19.49 7.13 8.66
N ILE A 105 18.62 7.04 7.65
CA ILE A 105 17.51 6.06 7.62
C ILE A 105 18.07 4.64 7.67
N LYS A 106 19.09 4.34 6.85
CA LYS A 106 19.76 3.04 6.84
C LYS A 106 20.45 2.74 8.17
N ALA A 107 21.17 3.71 8.76
CA ALA A 107 21.82 3.56 10.05
C ALA A 107 20.83 3.30 11.20
N ALA A 108 19.58 3.82 11.09
CA ALA A 108 18.49 3.53 12.03
C ALA A 108 17.80 2.17 11.75
N GLY A 109 18.31 1.35 10.82
CA GLY A 109 17.79 0.02 10.51
C GLY A 109 16.59 0.03 9.55
N GLY A 110 16.42 1.10 8.76
CA GLY A 110 15.33 1.25 7.79
C GLY A 110 15.77 0.98 6.34
N ASN A 111 14.99 0.17 5.62
CA ASN A 111 15.01 0.07 4.17
C ASN A 111 13.98 1.06 3.61
N LEU A 112 14.36 1.86 2.62
CA LEU A 112 13.47 2.87 2.02
C LEU A 112 13.06 2.42 0.61
N VAL A 113 11.75 2.45 0.35
CA VAL A 113 11.19 2.32 -1.00
C VAL A 113 10.21 3.46 -1.28
N ALA A 114 10.20 3.95 -2.52
CA ALA A 114 9.19 4.88 -3.01
C ALA A 114 8.28 4.16 -4.01
N VAL A 115 6.98 4.42 -3.97
CA VAL A 115 5.96 3.75 -4.80
C VAL A 115 5.11 4.78 -5.50
N SER A 116 4.92 4.64 -6.81
CA SER A 116 3.97 5.46 -7.58
C SER A 116 3.13 4.61 -8.52
N VAL A 117 2.06 5.21 -9.03
CA VAL A 117 1.21 4.61 -10.07
C VAL A 117 1.89 4.52 -11.44
N GLU A 118 3.01 5.22 -11.62
CA GLU A 118 3.70 5.29 -12.90
C GLU A 118 4.33 3.95 -13.29
N ASN A 119 4.52 3.76 -14.60
CA ASN A 119 5.24 2.61 -15.14
C ASN A 119 6.74 2.63 -14.77
N PRO A 120 7.48 1.51 -14.96
CA PRO A 120 8.90 1.43 -14.60
C PRO A 120 9.78 2.47 -15.31
N ASP A 121 9.49 2.85 -16.57
CA ASP A 121 10.29 3.82 -17.33
C ASP A 121 10.24 5.22 -16.70
N ASN A 122 9.03 5.67 -16.31
CA ASN A 122 8.86 6.92 -15.60
C ASN A 122 9.54 6.87 -14.23
N SER A 123 9.43 5.75 -13.53
CA SER A 123 10.11 5.49 -12.26
C SER A 123 11.64 5.54 -12.41
N LEU A 124 12.19 4.99 -13.48
CA LEU A 124 13.62 5.07 -13.80
C LEU A 124 14.06 6.52 -14.08
N SER A 125 13.24 7.27 -14.81
CA SER A 125 13.50 8.68 -15.08
C SER A 125 13.59 9.49 -13.78
N VAL A 126 12.65 9.27 -12.84
CA VAL A 126 12.67 9.88 -11.49
C VAL A 126 13.91 9.50 -10.70
N ALA A 127 14.24 8.20 -10.67
CA ALA A 127 15.39 7.69 -9.92
C ALA A 127 16.69 8.33 -10.43
N LYS A 128 16.90 8.39 -11.74
CA LYS A 128 18.07 9.02 -12.37
C LYS A 128 18.11 10.53 -12.13
N LYS A 129 17.00 11.24 -12.42
CA LYS A 129 16.92 12.70 -12.28
C LYS A 129 17.19 13.20 -10.86
N ASN A 130 16.79 12.43 -9.85
CA ASN A 130 16.95 12.79 -8.45
C ASN A 130 18.11 12.04 -7.77
N GLU A 131 18.90 11.28 -8.53
CA GLU A 131 20.07 10.51 -8.03
C GLU A 131 19.70 9.63 -6.83
N LEU A 132 18.55 8.90 -6.92
CA LEU A 132 18.02 8.14 -5.80
C LEU A 132 18.79 6.86 -5.58
N GLY A 133 19.38 6.70 -4.37
CA GLY A 133 20.07 5.50 -3.90
C GLY A 133 19.17 4.51 -3.17
N PHE A 134 17.85 4.65 -3.31
CA PHE A 134 16.84 3.73 -2.81
C PHE A 134 15.90 3.26 -3.92
N THR A 135 15.19 2.16 -3.68
CA THR A 135 14.35 1.53 -4.69
C THR A 135 13.09 2.35 -4.99
N VAL A 136 12.82 2.57 -6.28
CA VAL A 136 11.57 3.15 -6.76
C VAL A 136 10.76 2.03 -7.41
N LEU A 137 9.52 1.87 -6.97
CA LEU A 137 8.60 0.80 -7.36
C LEU A 137 7.42 1.36 -8.16
N SER A 138 6.96 0.58 -9.12
CA SER A 138 5.80 0.87 -9.95
C SER A 138 4.60 0.07 -9.45
N ASP A 139 3.49 0.76 -9.16
CA ASP A 139 2.20 0.19 -8.75
C ASP A 139 1.11 0.54 -9.79
N PRO A 140 1.19 0.00 -11.02
CA PRO A 140 0.22 0.28 -12.06
C PRO A 140 -1.18 -0.11 -11.59
N ASN A 141 -2.19 0.67 -11.99
CA ASN A 141 -3.57 0.54 -11.53
C ASN A 141 -3.78 0.75 -10.02
N LEU A 142 -2.77 1.25 -9.29
CA LEU A 142 -2.86 1.54 -7.85
C LEU A 142 -3.22 0.31 -7.00
N THR A 143 -2.80 -0.88 -7.42
CA THR A 143 -3.19 -2.14 -6.78
C THR A 143 -2.75 -2.20 -5.31
N LEU A 144 -1.51 -1.79 -5.02
CA LEU A 144 -1.01 -1.72 -3.65
C LEU A 144 -1.63 -0.53 -2.90
N ALA A 145 -1.66 0.64 -3.52
CA ALA A 145 -2.23 1.84 -2.91
C ALA A 145 -3.70 1.64 -2.50
N ARG A 146 -4.49 0.89 -3.28
CA ARG A 146 -5.87 0.51 -2.92
C ARG A 146 -5.93 -0.37 -1.67
N LYS A 147 -5.00 -1.32 -1.51
CA LYS A 147 -4.91 -2.15 -0.30
C LYS A 147 -4.55 -1.33 0.94
N PHE A 148 -3.82 -0.23 0.78
CA PHE A 148 -3.55 0.72 1.85
C PHE A 148 -4.71 1.69 2.12
N GLY A 149 -5.74 1.73 1.25
CA GLY A 149 -6.88 2.64 1.36
C GLY A 149 -6.55 4.11 1.03
N ILE A 150 -5.43 4.37 0.35
CA ILE A 150 -4.91 5.72 0.11
C ILE A 150 -5.21 6.28 -1.30
N VAL A 151 -6.04 5.62 -2.07
CA VAL A 151 -6.38 6.08 -3.43
C VAL A 151 -7.50 7.08 -3.39
N TYR A 152 -7.31 8.18 -4.09
CA TYR A 152 -8.33 9.20 -4.29
C TYR A 152 -8.46 9.57 -5.77
N GLN A 153 -9.63 10.05 -6.15
CA GLN A 153 -9.86 10.62 -7.48
C GLN A 153 -9.53 12.12 -7.44
N MET A 154 -8.70 12.56 -8.37
CA MET A 154 -8.40 13.99 -8.53
C MET A 154 -9.69 14.76 -8.84
N PRO A 155 -9.95 15.93 -8.21
CA PRO A 155 -11.09 16.77 -8.57
C PRO A 155 -11.07 17.11 -10.06
N LYS A 156 -12.25 17.10 -10.69
CA LYS A 156 -12.40 17.31 -12.15
C LYS A 156 -11.74 18.61 -12.61
N GLU A 157 -11.98 19.70 -11.88
CA GLU A 157 -11.42 21.01 -12.18
C GLU A 157 -9.88 21.00 -12.13
N THR A 158 -9.30 20.26 -11.17
CA THR A 158 -7.84 20.08 -11.06
C THR A 158 -7.28 19.25 -12.20
N ALA A 159 -7.97 18.17 -12.58
CA ALA A 159 -7.56 17.32 -13.70
C ALA A 159 -7.59 18.09 -15.03
N GLU A 160 -8.64 18.88 -15.27
CA GLU A 160 -8.78 19.74 -16.44
C GLU A 160 -7.71 20.86 -16.47
N LEU A 161 -7.41 21.48 -15.32
CA LEU A 161 -6.33 22.45 -15.21
C LEU A 161 -4.96 21.84 -15.56
N TYR A 162 -4.69 20.61 -15.10
CA TYR A 162 -3.43 19.93 -15.45
C TYR A 162 -3.40 19.59 -16.95
N LYS A 163 -4.50 19.10 -17.50
CA LYS A 163 -4.63 18.81 -18.93
C LYS A 163 -4.40 20.05 -19.81
N SER A 164 -4.97 21.22 -19.43
CA SER A 164 -4.74 22.48 -20.15
C SER A 164 -3.28 22.96 -20.11
N ARG A 165 -2.50 22.46 -19.14
CA ARG A 165 -1.05 22.70 -18.99
C ARG A 165 -0.19 21.58 -19.57
N GLY A 166 -0.76 20.69 -20.38
CA GLY A 166 -0.05 19.62 -21.07
C GLY A 166 0.10 18.32 -20.29
N LEU A 167 -0.57 18.15 -19.13
CA LEU A 167 -0.52 16.91 -18.36
C LEU A 167 -1.91 16.29 -18.19
N ASN A 168 -2.25 15.32 -19.01
CA ASN A 168 -3.40 14.45 -18.78
C ASN A 168 -3.00 13.32 -17.82
N VAL A 169 -3.34 13.45 -16.54
CA VAL A 169 -2.91 12.52 -15.47
C VAL A 169 -3.42 11.11 -15.71
N ALA A 170 -4.65 10.94 -16.19
CA ALA A 170 -5.23 9.62 -16.47
C ALA A 170 -4.45 8.93 -17.59
N GLU A 171 -4.23 9.62 -18.71
CA GLU A 171 -3.47 9.11 -19.85
C GLU A 171 -2.00 8.83 -19.48
N HIS A 172 -1.35 9.76 -18.77
CA HIS A 172 0.03 9.60 -18.30
C HIS A 172 0.23 8.33 -17.47
N ASN A 173 -0.76 7.99 -16.63
CA ASN A 173 -0.74 6.80 -15.79
C ASN A 173 -1.38 5.57 -16.46
N GLN A 174 -1.80 5.67 -17.72
CA GLN A 174 -2.47 4.60 -18.48
C GLN A 174 -3.74 4.08 -17.77
N MET A 175 -4.53 5.00 -17.20
CA MET A 175 -5.74 4.72 -16.44
C MET A 175 -6.95 5.43 -17.06
N GLU A 176 -8.16 4.90 -16.83
CA GLU A 176 -9.42 5.51 -17.29
C GLU A 176 -9.74 6.81 -16.53
N LYS A 177 -9.33 6.90 -15.29
CA LYS A 177 -9.63 8.01 -14.38
C LYS A 177 -8.35 8.62 -13.83
N ALA A 178 -8.38 9.91 -13.52
CA ALA A 178 -7.29 10.61 -12.85
C ALA A 178 -7.27 10.25 -11.34
N GLU A 179 -6.92 9.01 -11.03
CA GLU A 179 -6.74 8.53 -9.67
C GLU A 179 -5.27 8.54 -9.27
N LEU A 180 -5.00 8.86 -8.02
CA LEU A 180 -3.66 8.99 -7.46
C LEU A 180 -3.60 8.41 -6.04
N PRO A 181 -2.42 7.97 -5.59
CA PRO A 181 -2.23 7.71 -4.18
C PRO A 181 -2.07 9.03 -3.41
N LEU A 182 -2.48 9.06 -2.15
CA LEU A 182 -2.01 10.08 -1.20
C LEU A 182 -0.48 10.07 -1.17
N SER A 183 0.11 11.22 -0.85
CA SER A 183 1.55 11.30 -0.59
C SER A 183 1.87 10.75 0.81
N ALA A 184 1.47 9.53 1.07
CA ALA A 184 1.56 8.86 2.35
C ALA A 184 2.97 8.33 2.64
N THR A 185 3.34 8.26 3.91
CA THR A 185 4.58 7.65 4.38
C THR A 185 4.29 6.71 5.54
N TYR A 186 4.78 5.49 5.44
CA TYR A 186 4.63 4.47 6.48
C TYR A 186 6.00 3.99 6.96
N VAL A 187 6.12 3.73 8.27
CA VAL A 187 7.21 2.92 8.84
C VAL A 187 6.61 1.61 9.32
N VAL A 188 7.20 0.51 8.87
CA VAL A 188 6.72 -0.85 9.12
C VAL A 188 7.84 -1.62 9.79
N ASN A 189 7.55 -2.29 10.91
CA ASN A 189 8.52 -3.14 11.59
C ASN A 189 8.73 -4.47 10.84
N GLN A 190 9.78 -5.23 11.18
CA GLN A 190 10.08 -6.53 10.55
C GLN A 190 8.97 -7.58 10.70
N LYS A 191 8.00 -7.36 11.61
CA LYS A 191 6.81 -8.21 11.72
C LYS A 191 5.70 -7.81 10.74
N GLY A 192 5.91 -6.80 9.91
CA GLY A 192 4.92 -6.27 8.98
C GLY A 192 3.85 -5.38 9.63
N GLU A 193 4.09 -4.86 10.84
CA GLU A 193 3.17 -3.96 11.54
C GLU A 193 3.52 -2.50 11.23
N ILE A 194 2.52 -1.70 10.89
CA ILE A 194 2.66 -0.25 10.71
C ILE A 194 2.87 0.38 12.09
N VAL A 195 4.00 1.03 12.30
CA VAL A 195 4.35 1.69 13.57
C VAL A 195 4.35 3.22 13.46
N TYR A 196 4.29 3.74 12.24
CA TYR A 196 4.10 5.15 11.93
C TYR A 196 3.36 5.28 10.61
N ALA A 197 2.46 6.25 10.54
CA ALA A 197 1.74 6.61 9.32
C ALA A 197 1.62 8.14 9.24
N PHE A 198 2.01 8.70 8.11
CA PHE A 198 1.75 10.09 7.74
C PHE A 198 0.72 10.09 6.62
N LEU A 199 -0.48 10.63 6.90
CA LEU A 199 -1.67 10.52 6.07
C LEU A 199 -2.33 11.89 5.96
N GLU A 200 -1.87 12.70 5.01
CA GLU A 200 -2.39 14.04 4.78
C GLU A 200 -3.04 14.14 3.41
N SER A 201 -4.20 14.79 3.33
CA SER A 201 -4.88 15.06 2.06
C SER A 201 -4.20 16.16 1.25
N ASP A 202 -3.56 17.12 1.93
CA ASP A 202 -2.73 18.14 1.26
C ASP A 202 -1.45 17.51 0.73
N TYR A 203 -1.38 17.30 -0.58
CA TYR A 203 -0.24 16.69 -1.27
C TYR A 203 1.07 17.50 -1.15
N LYS A 204 1.06 18.71 -0.61
CA LYS A 204 2.26 19.52 -0.37
C LYS A 204 2.92 19.18 0.96
N LYS A 205 2.16 18.68 1.92
CA LYS A 205 2.68 18.23 3.21
C LYS A 205 3.38 16.89 3.10
N ARG A 206 4.41 16.68 3.89
CA ARG A 206 5.24 15.46 3.88
C ARG A 206 5.66 15.07 5.29
N ALA A 207 5.89 13.76 5.48
CA ALA A 207 6.53 13.27 6.69
C ALA A 207 7.94 13.88 6.84
N ASP A 208 8.28 14.33 8.04
CA ASP A 208 9.63 14.78 8.32
C ASP A 208 10.59 13.56 8.37
N PRO A 209 11.68 13.55 7.58
CA PRO A 209 12.67 12.48 7.65
C PRO A 209 13.25 12.29 9.06
N GLN A 210 13.32 13.32 9.88
CA GLN A 210 13.78 13.21 11.27
C GLN A 210 12.82 12.35 12.09
N VAL A 211 11.49 12.53 11.95
CA VAL A 211 10.48 11.72 12.64
C VAL A 211 10.54 10.26 12.18
N ILE A 212 10.80 10.01 10.89
CA ILE A 212 11.00 8.66 10.36
C ILE A 212 12.21 7.99 11.04
N ILE A 213 13.36 8.69 11.13
CA ILE A 213 14.59 8.18 11.75
C ILE A 213 14.38 7.90 13.24
N GLU A 214 13.73 8.81 13.96
CA GLU A 214 13.42 8.62 15.38
C GLU A 214 12.48 7.44 15.62
N THR A 215 11.48 7.27 14.74
CA THR A 215 10.57 6.11 14.79
C THR A 215 11.35 4.81 14.59
N LEU A 216 12.21 4.73 13.57
CA LEU A 216 13.05 3.55 13.31
C LEU A 216 13.96 3.23 14.51
N SER A 217 14.56 4.25 15.12
CA SER A 217 15.46 4.07 16.27
C SER A 217 14.75 3.55 17.52
N LYS A 218 13.44 3.78 17.65
CA LYS A 218 12.61 3.27 18.76
C LYS A 218 12.14 1.83 18.57
N ILE A 219 12.20 1.29 17.35
CA ILE A 219 11.81 -0.09 17.08
C ILE A 219 12.91 -0.99 17.66
N LYS A 220 12.57 -1.82 18.66
CA LYS A 220 13.50 -2.82 19.20
C LYS A 220 13.90 -3.78 18.09
N GLN A 221 15.15 -3.76 17.70
CA GLN A 221 15.68 -4.78 16.79
C GLN A 221 15.57 -6.16 17.45
N PRO A 222 15.14 -7.21 16.72
CA PRO A 222 15.24 -8.55 17.26
C PRO A 222 16.71 -8.80 17.63
N SER A 223 16.95 -9.23 18.86
CA SER A 223 18.30 -9.63 19.27
C SER A 223 18.80 -10.71 18.29
N VAL A 224 19.81 -10.38 17.52
CA VAL A 224 20.51 -11.37 16.70
C VAL A 224 21.11 -12.37 17.69
N LYS A 225 20.49 -13.56 17.84
CA LYS A 225 21.13 -14.67 18.52
C LYS A 225 22.37 -15.02 17.68
N LYS A 226 23.55 -14.73 18.26
CA LYS A 226 24.83 -15.23 17.76
C LYS A 226 24.87 -16.74 17.87
#